data_bfe56f1e817c5613a957de073c399503
#
_entry.id   bfe56f1e817c5613a957de073c399503
#
_cell.length_a   1.000
_cell.length_b   1.000
_cell.length_c   1.000
_cell.angle_alpha   90.00
_cell.angle_beta   90.00
_cell.angle_gamma   90.00
#
_symmetry.space_group_name_H-M   'P 1'
#
loop_
_entity.id
_entity.type
_entity.pdbx_description
1 polymer ?
#
loop_
_entity_poly.entity_id
_entity_poly.type
_entity_poly.pdbx_seq_one_letter_code
_entity_poly.pdbx_strand_id
1 'polypeptide(L)'
;QYGSIKLQKGQTFAIKNKIIPELNQDWETDLSGTQIISSKPVSVISGHTKGCFPKYAPKMYGIKADFVRNVLVEVMYPIESLGYEYISAPLKYLSRNYSHAIADDAGDIIRFIATEDSTFVYQMRQDGSGLMQVSPMLNKGERYDILNQELAAYYKSNKKVLVGQYGKSWVSS
;
A
#
# COMPACT_ATOMS: atom_id res chain seq x y z
N GLN A 1 3.97 -16.36 11.56
CA GLN A 1 3.82 -16.75 12.98
C GLN A 1 2.35 -16.62 13.34
N TYR A 2 1.74 -17.69 13.88
CA TYR A 2 0.34 -17.70 14.31
C TYR A 2 0.28 -17.47 15.81
N GLY A 3 -0.54 -16.54 16.23
CA GLY A 3 -0.81 -16.27 17.64
C GLY A 3 -2.32 -16.08 17.84
N SER A 4 -2.83 -16.44 19.01
CA SER A 4 -4.21 -16.21 19.38
C SER A 4 -4.28 -15.41 20.68
N ILE A 5 -5.27 -14.52 20.77
CA ILE A 5 -5.54 -13.72 21.95
C ILE A 5 -7.04 -13.78 22.27
N LYS A 6 -7.38 -13.63 23.53
CA LYS A 6 -8.76 -13.51 23.98
C LYS A 6 -9.02 -12.07 24.42
N LEU A 7 -10.03 -11.44 23.81
CA LEU A 7 -10.47 -10.08 24.15
C LEU A 7 -11.88 -10.11 24.72
N GLN A 8 -12.11 -9.30 25.73
CA GLN A 8 -13.44 -9.00 26.26
C GLN A 8 -14.01 -7.77 25.51
N LYS A 9 -15.32 -7.57 25.61
CA LYS A 9 -15.98 -6.40 25.04
C LYS A 9 -15.31 -5.09 25.50
N GLY A 10 -14.95 -4.24 24.55
CA GLY A 10 -14.30 -2.96 24.79
C GLY A 10 -12.78 -3.02 25.01
N GLN A 11 -12.17 -4.20 25.03
CA GLN A 11 -10.72 -4.33 25.09
C GLN A 11 -10.07 -4.13 23.71
N THR A 12 -8.86 -3.60 23.72
CA THR A 12 -8.03 -3.39 22.53
C THR A 12 -6.74 -4.18 22.63
N PHE A 13 -6.18 -4.54 21.48
CA PHE A 13 -4.88 -5.18 21.37
C PHE A 13 -4.11 -4.56 20.21
N ALA A 14 -2.83 -4.26 20.41
CA ALA A 14 -1.98 -3.68 19.38
C ALA A 14 -0.88 -4.66 18.95
N ILE A 15 -0.75 -4.83 17.65
CA ILE A 15 0.36 -5.57 17.03
C ILE A 15 1.31 -4.54 16.44
N LYS A 16 2.59 -4.67 16.74
CA LYS A 16 3.64 -3.81 16.20
C LYS A 16 4.72 -4.65 15.56
N ASN A 17 5.37 -4.08 14.56
CA ASN A 17 6.61 -4.64 14.02
C ASN A 17 7.67 -4.74 15.12
N LYS A 18 8.52 -5.74 15.01
CA LYS A 18 9.80 -5.72 15.74
C LYS A 18 10.73 -4.75 15.02
N ILE A 19 11.17 -3.72 15.71
CA ILE A 19 12.25 -2.86 15.24
C ILE A 19 13.54 -3.68 15.35
N ILE A 20 14.26 -3.82 14.23
CA ILE A 20 15.57 -4.47 14.18
C ILE A 20 16.60 -3.34 14.02
N PRO A 21 17.24 -2.89 15.11
CA PRO A 21 18.13 -1.72 15.09
C PRO A 21 19.31 -1.85 14.13
N GLU A 22 19.79 -3.10 13.91
CA GLU A 22 20.94 -3.37 13.07
C GLU A 22 20.69 -3.11 11.59
N LEU A 23 19.44 -3.17 11.17
CA LEU A 23 19.08 -2.98 9.75
C LEU A 23 18.93 -1.51 9.38
N ASN A 24 18.84 -0.61 10.34
CA ASN A 24 18.57 0.84 10.11
C ASN A 24 17.42 1.10 9.12
N GLN A 25 16.49 0.14 8.99
CA GLN A 25 15.53 0.00 7.91
C GLN A 25 14.19 -0.43 8.47
N ASP A 26 13.34 0.53 8.81
CA ASP A 26 12.01 0.32 9.39
C ASP A 26 11.04 -0.42 8.45
N TRP A 27 11.42 -0.65 7.19
CA TRP A 27 10.54 -1.20 6.15
C TRP A 27 10.59 -2.70 5.95
N GLU A 28 11.62 -3.40 6.48
CA GLU A 28 11.73 -4.86 6.31
C GLU A 28 10.69 -5.63 7.13
N THR A 29 10.02 -4.92 8.02
CA THR A 29 9.02 -5.47 8.94
C THR A 29 7.60 -4.99 8.66
N ASP A 30 7.28 -4.73 7.39
CA ASP A 30 5.95 -4.34 6.95
C ASP A 30 4.93 -5.45 7.26
N LEU A 31 3.86 -5.10 7.97
CA LEU A 31 2.78 -6.01 8.37
C LEU A 31 1.69 -6.18 7.30
N SER A 32 1.84 -5.54 6.13
CA SER A 32 0.88 -5.70 5.02
C SER A 32 0.71 -7.17 4.65
N GLY A 33 -0.53 -7.59 4.44
CA GLY A 33 -0.86 -8.99 4.17
C GLY A 33 -1.12 -9.83 5.43
N THR A 34 -0.94 -9.26 6.65
CA THR A 34 -1.34 -9.95 7.89
C THR A 34 -2.85 -10.18 7.90
N GLN A 35 -3.25 -11.43 8.10
CA GLN A 35 -4.66 -11.80 8.24
C GLN A 35 -5.08 -11.86 9.71
N ILE A 36 -6.21 -11.26 10.02
CA ILE A 36 -6.85 -11.32 11.33
C ILE A 36 -8.15 -12.12 11.19
N ILE A 37 -8.29 -13.16 11.99
CA ILE A 37 -9.50 -14.00 12.06
C ILE A 37 -10.07 -13.85 13.46
N SER A 38 -11.36 -13.57 13.56
CA SER A 38 -12.04 -13.42 14.84
C SER A 38 -13.33 -14.24 14.91
N SER A 39 -13.65 -14.77 16.08
CA SER A 39 -14.90 -15.49 16.33
C SER A 39 -16.12 -14.58 16.49
N LYS A 40 -15.90 -13.28 16.68
CA LYS A 40 -16.94 -12.23 16.83
C LYS A 40 -16.46 -10.97 16.09
N PRO A 41 -17.37 -10.07 15.72
CA PRO A 41 -16.99 -8.83 15.04
C PRO A 41 -15.97 -8.02 15.85
N VAL A 42 -14.92 -7.56 15.16
CA VAL A 42 -13.88 -6.66 15.68
C VAL A 42 -13.66 -5.53 14.70
N SER A 43 -13.26 -4.37 15.18
CA SER A 43 -12.75 -3.30 14.35
C SER A 43 -11.23 -3.40 14.27
N VAL A 44 -10.68 -3.28 13.08
CA VAL A 44 -9.24 -3.32 12.83
C VAL A 44 -8.80 -1.99 12.26
N ILE A 45 -7.82 -1.38 12.91
CA ILE A 45 -7.17 -0.15 12.44
C ILE A 45 -5.73 -0.50 12.10
N SER A 46 -5.32 -0.20 10.88
CA SER A 46 -3.94 -0.34 10.42
C SER A 46 -3.31 1.03 10.26
N GLY A 47 -2.01 1.12 10.45
CA GLY A 47 -1.33 2.39 10.26
C GLY A 47 0.15 2.36 10.54
N HIS A 48 0.77 3.50 10.31
CA HIS A 48 2.17 3.76 10.58
C HIS A 48 2.35 5.19 11.10
N THR A 49 3.10 5.36 12.20
CA THR A 49 3.30 6.70 12.81
C THR A 49 4.19 7.61 11.98
N LYS A 50 5.05 7.06 11.14
CA LYS A 50 5.98 7.75 10.26
C LYS A 50 6.15 6.97 8.96
N GLY A 51 5.08 6.76 8.21
CA GLY A 51 5.12 6.09 6.91
C GLY A 51 5.80 6.94 5.85
N CYS A 52 6.62 6.31 5.02
CA CYS A 52 7.22 6.94 3.85
C CYS A 52 6.88 6.14 2.59
N PHE A 53 6.38 6.82 1.58
CA PHE A 53 6.12 6.25 0.26
C PHE A 53 6.71 7.18 -0.82
N PRO A 54 7.42 6.62 -1.80
CA PRO A 54 7.86 5.23 -1.91
C PRO A 54 8.94 4.86 -0.89
N LYS A 55 9.09 3.56 -0.67
CA LYS A 55 10.11 2.96 0.20
C LYS A 55 11.55 3.36 -0.17
N TYR A 56 11.78 3.63 -1.43
CA TYR A 56 13.05 4.06 -1.99
C TYR A 56 12.86 5.40 -2.68
N ALA A 57 13.16 6.49 -1.98
CA ALA A 57 13.53 7.67 -2.73
C ALA A 57 14.95 7.43 -3.27
N PRO A 58 15.20 7.61 -4.56
CA PRO A 58 16.55 7.56 -5.08
C PRO A 58 17.42 8.54 -4.29
N LYS A 59 18.71 8.20 -4.11
CA LYS A 59 19.70 9.12 -3.57
C LYS A 59 19.83 10.29 -4.54
N MET A 60 18.98 11.28 -4.40
CA MET A 60 19.01 12.44 -5.25
C MET A 60 20.10 13.39 -4.77
N TYR A 61 21.09 13.55 -5.60
CA TYR A 61 22.06 14.67 -5.57
C TYR A 61 22.77 14.93 -4.24
N GLY A 62 23.20 13.91 -3.51
CA GLY A 62 24.02 14.09 -2.30
C GLY A 62 23.26 14.70 -1.11
N ILE A 63 22.01 15.06 -1.26
CA ILE A 63 21.16 15.54 -0.18
C ILE A 63 20.70 14.31 0.60
N LYS A 64 21.00 14.26 1.88
CA LYS A 64 20.28 13.35 2.80
C LYS A 64 18.83 13.79 2.76
N ALA A 65 18.04 13.10 1.93
CA ALA A 65 16.61 13.33 1.90
C ALA A 65 16.06 12.87 3.25
N ASP A 66 15.88 13.79 4.18
CA ASP A 66 15.02 13.60 5.33
C ASP A 66 13.60 13.53 4.77
N PHE A 67 13.17 12.29 4.50
CA PHE A 67 11.87 12.01 3.90
C PHE A 67 10.78 12.61 4.76
N VAL A 68 9.87 13.34 4.14
CA VAL A 68 8.61 13.70 4.79
C VAL A 68 7.87 12.40 5.08
N ARG A 69 7.80 12.09 6.35
CA ARG A 69 7.09 10.93 6.87
C ARG A 69 5.73 11.39 7.35
N ASN A 70 4.69 10.72 6.91
CA ASN A 70 3.32 11.02 7.31
C ASN A 70 2.76 9.93 8.19
N VAL A 71 1.81 10.31 9.04
CA VAL A 71 0.97 9.34 9.74
C VAL A 71 0.03 8.71 8.73
N LEU A 72 0.02 7.38 8.69
CA LEU A 72 -0.92 6.59 7.91
C LEU A 72 -1.85 5.89 8.89
N VAL A 73 -3.14 6.09 8.77
CA VAL A 73 -4.16 5.41 9.59
C VAL A 73 -5.37 5.13 8.74
N GLU A 74 -5.80 3.87 8.73
CA GLU A 74 -6.98 3.44 7.97
C GLU A 74 -7.73 2.34 8.71
N VAL A 75 -9.04 2.34 8.60
CA VAL A 75 -9.90 1.24 9.08
C VAL A 75 -9.91 0.14 8.02
N MET A 76 -9.58 -1.07 8.42
CA MET A 76 -9.52 -2.19 7.51
C MET A 76 -10.91 -2.79 7.26
N TYR A 77 -11.19 -3.03 5.99
CA TYR A 77 -12.43 -3.69 5.56
C TYR A 77 -12.32 -5.21 5.70
N PRO A 78 -13.43 -5.90 6.01
CA PRO A 78 -13.46 -7.36 5.99
C PRO A 78 -13.28 -7.88 4.56
N ILE A 79 -12.66 -9.06 4.41
CA ILE A 79 -12.37 -9.67 3.10
C ILE A 79 -13.63 -9.85 2.27
N GLU A 80 -14.76 -10.13 2.91
CA GLU A 80 -16.06 -10.33 2.26
C GLU A 80 -16.54 -9.08 1.48
N SER A 81 -16.17 -7.89 1.95
CA SER A 81 -16.54 -6.61 1.32
C SER A 81 -15.60 -6.17 0.20
N LEU A 82 -14.47 -6.87 0.02
CA LEU A 82 -13.53 -6.55 -1.05
C LEU A 82 -14.07 -6.99 -2.41
N GLY A 83 -13.63 -6.30 -3.48
CA GLY A 83 -14.05 -6.52 -4.85
C GLY A 83 -12.98 -7.20 -5.72
N TYR A 84 -13.33 -7.29 -6.99
CA TYR A 84 -12.49 -7.79 -8.07
C TYR A 84 -12.12 -6.69 -9.06
N GLU A 85 -12.79 -5.55 -9.00
CA GLU A 85 -12.67 -4.47 -9.96
C GLU A 85 -12.53 -3.15 -9.21
N TYR A 86 -11.59 -2.30 -9.65
CA TYR A 86 -11.25 -1.05 -8.99
C TYR A 86 -10.92 0.03 -10.02
N ILE A 87 -11.21 1.24 -9.67
CA ILE A 87 -10.80 2.43 -10.44
C ILE A 87 -9.94 3.28 -9.51
N SER A 88 -8.72 3.61 -9.96
CA SER A 88 -7.91 4.64 -9.33
C SER A 88 -8.12 5.96 -10.07
N ALA A 89 -8.27 7.04 -9.32
CA ALA A 89 -8.19 8.40 -9.83
C ALA A 89 -6.96 9.06 -9.22
N PRO A 90 -6.12 9.76 -10.02
CA PRO A 90 -4.91 10.39 -9.50
C PRO A 90 -5.23 11.37 -8.38
N LEU A 91 -4.47 11.30 -7.29
CA LEU A 91 -4.53 12.31 -6.24
C LEU A 91 -3.98 13.61 -6.80
N LYS A 92 -4.64 14.72 -6.46
CA LYS A 92 -4.19 16.03 -6.93
C LYS A 92 -2.89 16.40 -6.22
N TYR A 93 -1.79 16.34 -6.98
CA TYR A 93 -0.54 16.92 -6.51
C TYR A 93 -0.69 18.45 -6.47
N LEU A 94 -0.42 19.05 -5.32
CA LEU A 94 -0.10 20.45 -5.27
C LEU A 94 1.28 20.61 -5.90
N SER A 95 1.34 20.73 -7.22
CA SER A 95 2.57 21.12 -7.91
C SER A 95 2.88 22.55 -7.49
N ARG A 96 3.57 22.70 -6.38
CA ARG A 96 4.31 23.93 -6.18
C ARG A 96 5.47 23.85 -7.16
N ASN A 97 5.74 24.96 -7.84
CA ASN A 97 6.80 25.16 -8.82
C ASN A 97 8.18 24.76 -8.30
N TYR A 98 8.42 23.48 -8.13
CA TYR A 98 9.75 22.99 -7.83
C TYR A 98 10.42 22.66 -9.15
N SER A 99 11.35 23.52 -9.54
CA SER A 99 12.21 23.40 -10.72
C SER A 99 13.10 22.13 -10.71
N HIS A 100 12.91 21.24 -9.77
CA HIS A 100 13.69 20.01 -9.58
C HIS A 100 12.81 18.78 -9.34
N ALA A 101 11.49 18.83 -9.60
CA ALA A 101 10.70 17.61 -9.64
C ALA A 101 11.19 16.76 -10.81
N ILE A 102 11.86 15.67 -10.50
CA ILE A 102 12.25 14.71 -11.52
C ILE A 102 10.95 14.12 -12.05
N ALA A 103 10.71 14.28 -13.34
CA ALA A 103 9.53 13.81 -14.04
C ALA A 103 9.26 12.31 -13.86
N ASP A 104 10.28 11.54 -13.51
CA ASP A 104 10.20 10.09 -13.35
C ASP A 104 9.52 9.62 -12.06
N ASP A 105 9.16 10.55 -11.16
CA ASP A 105 8.56 10.23 -9.85
C ASP A 105 7.12 10.74 -9.68
N ALA A 106 6.49 11.15 -10.76
CA ALA A 106 5.08 11.54 -10.75
C ALA A 106 4.16 10.34 -10.51
N GLY A 107 2.94 10.61 -10.08
CA GLY A 107 1.89 9.59 -9.92
C GLY A 107 1.79 9.00 -8.51
N ASP A 108 0.73 8.26 -8.31
CA ASP A 108 0.41 7.59 -7.05
C ASP A 108 1.00 6.20 -6.99
N ILE A 109 1.05 5.65 -5.79
CA ILE A 109 1.35 4.23 -5.57
C ILE A 109 0.04 3.49 -5.38
N ILE A 110 -0.18 2.46 -6.18
CA ILE A 110 -1.33 1.57 -6.04
C ILE A 110 -0.82 0.22 -5.52
N ARG A 111 -1.22 -0.14 -4.32
CA ARG A 111 -0.85 -1.39 -3.67
C ARG A 111 -2.01 -2.38 -3.73
N PHE A 112 -1.71 -3.58 -4.19
CA PHE A 112 -2.62 -4.72 -4.17
C PHE A 112 -2.13 -5.74 -3.16
N ILE A 113 -3.03 -6.27 -2.33
CA ILE A 113 -2.73 -7.36 -1.39
C ILE A 113 -3.66 -8.52 -1.70
N ALA A 114 -3.09 -9.68 -2.01
CA ALA A 114 -3.83 -10.88 -2.35
C ALA A 114 -4.51 -11.48 -1.11
N THR A 115 -5.78 -11.84 -1.24
CA THR A 115 -6.54 -12.52 -0.16
C THR A 115 -6.50 -14.05 -0.29
N GLU A 116 -6.13 -14.55 -1.47
CA GLU A 116 -6.06 -15.96 -1.83
C GLU A 116 -4.82 -16.25 -2.68
N ASP A 117 -4.40 -17.51 -2.72
CA ASP A 117 -3.32 -17.96 -3.59
C ASP A 117 -3.71 -17.86 -5.07
N SER A 118 -2.71 -17.81 -5.95
CA SER A 118 -2.89 -17.71 -7.41
C SER A 118 -3.71 -16.49 -7.83
N THR A 119 -3.47 -15.36 -7.16
CA THR A 119 -4.07 -14.06 -7.50
C THR A 119 -3.26 -13.37 -8.58
N PHE A 120 -3.94 -12.83 -9.60
CA PHE A 120 -3.38 -12.02 -10.67
C PHE A 120 -4.13 -10.70 -10.76
N VAL A 121 -3.39 -9.63 -11.04
CA VAL A 121 -3.95 -8.29 -11.26
C VAL A 121 -3.72 -7.87 -12.69
N TYR A 122 -4.75 -7.32 -13.31
CA TYR A 122 -4.77 -6.81 -14.67
C TYR A 122 -5.14 -5.32 -14.65
N GLN A 123 -4.59 -4.58 -15.59
CA GLN A 123 -4.93 -3.18 -15.83
C GLN A 123 -5.48 -3.03 -17.25
N MET A 124 -6.50 -2.20 -17.42
CA MET A 124 -6.97 -1.81 -18.74
C MET A 124 -5.88 -0.97 -19.44
N ARG A 125 -5.56 -1.29 -20.69
CA ARG A 125 -4.68 -0.48 -21.51
C ARG A 125 -5.29 0.89 -21.75
N GLN A 126 -4.46 1.91 -21.86
CA GLN A 126 -4.93 3.28 -22.04
C GLN A 126 -5.73 3.50 -23.33
N ASP A 127 -5.44 2.72 -24.36
CA ASP A 127 -6.16 2.71 -25.63
C ASP A 127 -7.49 1.94 -25.59
N GLY A 128 -7.83 1.34 -24.46
CA GLY A 128 -9.03 0.52 -24.30
C GLY A 128 -9.00 -0.83 -24.99
N SER A 129 -7.86 -1.25 -25.56
CA SER A 129 -7.75 -2.49 -26.36
C SER A 129 -7.86 -3.78 -25.56
N GLY A 130 -7.95 -3.68 -24.22
CA GLY A 130 -8.14 -4.83 -23.34
C GLY A 130 -7.28 -4.80 -22.09
N LEU A 131 -7.39 -5.88 -21.32
CA LEU A 131 -6.67 -6.05 -20.05
C LEU A 131 -5.26 -6.58 -20.29
N MET A 132 -4.31 -6.02 -19.59
CA MET A 132 -2.92 -6.47 -19.51
C MET A 132 -2.61 -6.90 -18.08
N GLN A 133 -2.01 -8.08 -17.91
CA GLN A 133 -1.53 -8.51 -16.60
C GLN A 133 -0.39 -7.61 -16.16
N VAL A 134 -0.51 -7.04 -14.95
CA VAL A 134 0.48 -6.12 -14.37
C VAL A 134 1.22 -6.72 -13.18
N SER A 135 0.64 -7.68 -12.47
CA SER A 135 1.31 -8.35 -11.35
C SER A 135 1.87 -9.71 -11.75
N PRO A 136 2.93 -10.22 -11.06
CA PRO A 136 3.22 -11.65 -11.04
C PRO A 136 2.05 -12.41 -10.39
N MET A 137 2.14 -13.74 -10.33
CA MET A 137 1.26 -14.54 -9.48
C MET A 137 1.53 -14.20 -8.01
N LEU A 138 0.48 -13.85 -7.29
CA LEU A 138 0.54 -13.54 -5.86
C LEU A 138 -0.10 -14.66 -5.06
N ASN A 139 0.56 -15.06 -3.98
CA ASN A 139 -0.02 -15.92 -2.97
C ASN A 139 -0.71 -15.08 -1.90
N LYS A 140 -1.56 -15.73 -1.12
CA LYS A 140 -2.29 -15.10 -0.02
C LYS A 140 -1.37 -14.31 0.90
N GLY A 141 -1.69 -13.04 1.12
CA GLY A 141 -0.92 -12.10 1.93
C GLY A 141 0.24 -11.43 1.19
N GLU A 142 0.59 -11.87 -0.02
CA GLU A 142 1.57 -11.17 -0.84
C GLU A 142 0.99 -9.90 -1.43
N ARG A 143 1.88 -8.97 -1.74
CA ARG A 143 1.54 -7.65 -2.27
C ARG A 143 2.26 -7.36 -3.57
N TYR A 144 1.66 -6.48 -4.35
CA TYR A 144 2.25 -5.90 -5.55
C TYR A 144 1.97 -4.41 -5.58
N ASP A 145 2.99 -3.60 -5.87
CA ASP A 145 2.90 -2.14 -5.91
C ASP A 145 3.17 -1.62 -7.33
N ILE A 146 2.23 -0.84 -7.86
CA ILE A 146 2.47 0.03 -9.03
C ILE A 146 2.96 1.36 -8.49
N LEU A 147 4.16 1.79 -8.87
CA LEU A 147 4.84 2.91 -8.19
C LEU A 147 4.54 4.29 -8.78
N ASN A 148 4.10 4.38 -10.03
CA ASN A 148 3.94 5.65 -10.76
C ASN A 148 2.65 5.66 -11.56
N GLN A 149 1.49 5.65 -10.88
CA GLN A 149 0.20 5.73 -11.53
C GLN A 149 -0.21 7.20 -11.71
N GLU A 150 0.03 7.75 -12.88
CA GLU A 150 -0.22 9.17 -13.19
C GLU A 150 -1.64 9.43 -13.71
N LEU A 151 -2.23 8.47 -14.38
CA LEU A 151 -3.56 8.60 -14.99
C LEU A 151 -4.58 7.76 -14.25
N ALA A 152 -5.85 8.09 -14.44
CA ALA A 152 -6.93 7.21 -13.99
C ALA A 152 -6.78 5.84 -14.64
N ALA A 153 -6.97 4.77 -13.86
CA ALA A 153 -6.80 3.41 -14.34
C ALA A 153 -7.89 2.49 -13.79
N TYR A 154 -8.31 1.54 -14.64
CA TYR A 154 -9.18 0.45 -14.25
C TYR A 154 -8.36 -0.80 -14.04
N TYR A 155 -8.59 -1.46 -12.92
CA TYR A 155 -7.95 -2.72 -12.53
C TYR A 155 -8.98 -3.81 -12.35
N LYS A 156 -8.59 -5.02 -12.71
CA LYS A 156 -9.35 -6.25 -12.48
C LYS A 156 -8.44 -7.32 -11.89
N SER A 157 -8.98 -8.12 -10.99
CA SER A 157 -8.29 -9.30 -10.44
C SER A 157 -9.16 -10.55 -10.59
N ASN A 158 -8.51 -11.71 -10.67
CA ASN A 158 -9.21 -13.00 -10.71
C ASN A 158 -9.71 -13.45 -9.33
N LYS A 159 -9.18 -12.84 -8.25
CA LYS A 159 -9.55 -13.07 -6.84
C LYS A 159 -9.79 -11.74 -6.17
N LYS A 160 -10.47 -11.74 -5.01
CA LYS A 160 -10.62 -10.53 -4.21
C LYS A 160 -9.25 -10.01 -3.77
N VAL A 161 -9.04 -8.72 -3.86
CA VAL A 161 -7.82 -8.04 -3.43
C VAL A 161 -8.15 -6.82 -2.57
N LEU A 162 -7.30 -6.55 -1.59
CA LEU A 162 -7.32 -5.24 -0.93
C LEU A 162 -6.49 -4.28 -1.76
N VAL A 163 -7.05 -3.11 -2.06
CA VAL A 163 -6.36 -2.07 -2.82
C VAL A 163 -6.18 -0.84 -1.95
N GLY A 164 -4.96 -0.34 -1.89
CA GLY A 164 -4.61 0.94 -1.27
C GLY A 164 -4.00 1.88 -2.28
N GLN A 165 -4.45 3.14 -2.28
CA GLN A 165 -3.85 4.21 -3.09
C GLN A 165 -3.13 5.19 -2.17
N TYR A 166 -1.87 5.48 -2.47
CA TYR A 166 -1.02 6.36 -1.65
C TYR A 166 -0.43 7.47 -2.51
N GLY A 167 -0.62 8.70 -2.08
CA GLY A 167 0.15 9.83 -2.59
C GLY A 167 1.59 9.74 -2.14
N LYS A 168 2.53 10.09 -3.01
CA LYS A 168 3.94 10.14 -2.66
C LYS A 168 4.21 11.32 -1.74
N SER A 169 5.05 11.09 -0.73
CA SER A 169 5.52 12.14 0.18
C SER A 169 6.73 12.84 -0.44
N TRP A 170 6.66 14.16 -0.58
CA TRP A 170 7.78 14.98 -1.07
C TRP A 170 8.33 15.86 0.03
N VAL A 171 9.64 16.06 0.05
CA VAL A 171 10.29 17.07 0.88
C VAL A 171 10.21 18.41 0.17
N SER A 172 9.62 19.40 0.82
CA SER A 172 9.87 20.80 0.51
C SER A 172 11.10 21.24 1.31
N SER A 173 12.23 21.41 0.68
CA SER A 173 13.33 22.16 1.26
C SER A 173 13.02 23.65 1.26
#